data_05b22e6f6ecf0e553769403dc0e67dbb
#
_entry.id   05b22e6f6ecf0e553769403dc0e67dbb
#
_cell.length_a   1.000
_cell.length_b   1.000
_cell.length_c   1.000
_cell.angle_alpha   90.00
_cell.angle_beta   90.00
_cell.angle_gamma   90.00
#
_symmetry.space_group_name_H-M   'P 1'
#
loop_
_entity.id
_entity.type
_entity.pdbx_description
1 polymer ?
#
loop_
_entity_poly.entity_id
_entity_poly.type
_entity_poly.pdbx_seq_one_letter_code
_entity_poly.pdbx_strand_id
1 'polypeptide(L)'
;MSAEILLPAPPFDFVSATVKVRLGEDGWNSRDPQRIVKAYSEQSVWRNRAEFVTGHAEIIEFLTRKFAKEFEYRLIKELWAYSGSYIAVRFAYEWHDDSGNWFRSYGNENWQFDEDGRMAVRHASINDLPIRASERKFHWPQGRRPDDHLGLSALGL
;
A
#
# COMPACT_ATOMS: atom_id res chain seq x y z
N MET A 1 17.12 -17.59 -18.13
CA MET A 1 17.60 -16.74 -17.03
C MET A 1 16.56 -16.75 -15.93
N SER A 2 16.99 -16.99 -14.68
CA SER A 2 16.10 -16.87 -13.54
C SER A 2 15.78 -15.39 -13.29
N ALA A 3 14.53 -15.07 -12.95
CA ALA A 3 14.14 -13.73 -12.54
C ALA A 3 14.90 -13.34 -11.26
N GLU A 4 15.27 -12.10 -11.16
CA GLU A 4 15.88 -11.57 -9.95
C GLU A 4 14.88 -11.68 -8.78
N ILE A 5 15.36 -12.18 -7.63
CA ILE A 5 14.53 -12.31 -6.43
C ILE A 5 14.42 -10.94 -5.74
N LEU A 6 13.17 -10.52 -5.52
CA LEU A 6 12.85 -9.30 -4.77
C LEU A 6 12.73 -9.64 -3.28
N LEU A 7 13.77 -9.35 -2.51
CA LEU A 7 13.80 -9.64 -1.07
C LEU A 7 12.99 -8.59 -0.28
N PRO A 8 12.40 -9.01 0.87
CA PRO A 8 12.30 -10.38 1.36
C PRO A 8 11.31 -11.21 0.55
N ALA A 9 11.61 -12.51 0.40
CA ALA A 9 10.78 -13.46 -0.34
C ALA A 9 10.17 -14.48 0.63
N PRO A 10 9.05 -15.14 0.25
CA PRO A 10 8.47 -16.18 1.10
C PRO A 10 9.41 -17.39 1.26
N PRO A 11 9.24 -18.20 2.32
CA PRO A 11 8.25 -18.06 3.39
C PRO A 11 8.61 -16.92 4.35
N PHE A 12 7.58 -16.22 4.83
CA PHE A 12 7.77 -15.08 5.72
C PHE A 12 7.85 -15.52 7.18
N ASP A 13 8.66 -14.80 7.96
CA ASP A 13 8.61 -14.76 9.41
C ASP A 13 8.17 -13.36 9.86
N PHE A 14 8.10 -13.12 11.16
CA PHE A 14 7.66 -11.83 11.68
C PHE A 14 8.53 -10.67 11.17
N VAL A 15 9.85 -10.85 11.16
CA VAL A 15 10.79 -9.79 10.73
C VAL A 15 10.63 -9.52 9.25
N SER A 16 10.68 -10.56 8.41
CA SER A 16 10.58 -10.38 6.94
C SER A 16 9.22 -9.88 6.51
N ALA A 17 8.14 -10.32 7.15
CA ALA A 17 6.79 -9.80 6.88
C ALA A 17 6.70 -8.31 7.25
N THR A 18 7.25 -7.91 8.39
CA THR A 18 7.27 -6.50 8.82
C THR A 18 8.03 -5.63 7.82
N VAL A 19 9.20 -6.11 7.36
CA VAL A 19 9.99 -5.42 6.32
C VAL A 19 9.18 -5.28 5.03
N LYS A 20 8.51 -6.35 4.61
CA LYS A 20 7.72 -6.36 3.37
C LYS A 20 6.56 -5.35 3.42
N VAL A 21 5.90 -5.26 4.57
CA VAL A 21 4.81 -4.27 4.78
C VAL A 21 5.35 -2.85 4.69
N ARG A 22 6.50 -2.58 5.29
CA ARG A 22 7.13 -1.25 5.24
C ARG A 22 7.55 -0.88 3.82
N LEU A 23 8.11 -1.82 3.08
CA LEU A 23 8.49 -1.61 1.68
C LEU A 23 7.25 -1.30 0.81
N GLY A 24 6.15 -1.97 1.05
CA GLY A 24 4.88 -1.68 0.38
C GLY A 24 4.38 -0.27 0.68
N GLU A 25 4.41 0.12 1.94
CA GLU A 25 4.06 1.48 2.35
C GLU A 25 4.96 2.52 1.67
N ASP A 26 6.28 2.32 1.70
CA ASP A 26 7.25 3.26 1.11
C ASP A 26 7.05 3.39 -0.41
N GLY A 27 6.78 2.27 -1.08
CA GLY A 27 6.50 2.27 -2.51
C GLY A 27 5.31 3.15 -2.86
N TRP A 28 4.17 2.93 -2.20
CA TRP A 28 2.96 3.69 -2.46
C TRP A 28 3.09 5.17 -2.06
N ASN A 29 3.81 5.47 -0.99
CA ASN A 29 4.09 6.85 -0.59
C ASN A 29 4.97 7.59 -1.60
N SER A 30 5.69 6.90 -2.48
CA SER A 30 6.42 7.53 -3.57
C SER A 30 5.49 8.16 -4.61
N ARG A 31 4.26 7.68 -4.71
CA ARG A 31 3.25 8.05 -5.72
C ARG A 31 3.77 7.89 -7.15
N ASP A 32 4.70 7.00 -7.35
CA ASP A 32 5.30 6.73 -8.67
C ASP A 32 4.82 5.35 -9.18
N PRO A 33 3.89 5.31 -10.15
CA PRO A 33 3.38 4.04 -10.67
C PRO A 33 4.47 3.13 -11.23
N GLN A 34 5.50 3.70 -11.86
CA GLN A 34 6.61 2.92 -12.43
C GLN A 34 7.46 2.27 -11.35
N ARG A 35 7.61 2.92 -10.21
CA ARG A 35 8.30 2.35 -9.05
C ARG A 35 7.43 1.29 -8.38
N ILE A 36 6.17 1.60 -8.12
CA ILE A 36 5.24 0.73 -7.39
C ILE A 36 5.06 -0.59 -8.11
N VAL A 37 4.89 -0.58 -9.43
CA VAL A 37 4.56 -1.77 -10.22
C VAL A 37 5.64 -2.84 -10.14
N LYS A 38 6.88 -2.47 -9.86
CA LYS A 38 8.00 -3.42 -9.75
C LYS A 38 7.87 -4.41 -8.59
N ALA A 39 7.04 -4.08 -7.58
CA ALA A 39 6.77 -4.97 -6.45
C ALA A 39 5.76 -6.08 -6.77
N TYR A 40 5.16 -6.05 -7.95
CA TYR A 40 4.08 -6.94 -8.35
C TYR A 40 4.52 -7.84 -9.50
N SER A 41 4.02 -9.09 -9.49
CA SER A 41 4.24 -10.02 -10.60
C SER A 41 3.67 -9.46 -11.90
N GLU A 42 4.23 -9.85 -13.04
CA GLU A 42 3.77 -9.34 -14.35
C GLU A 42 2.29 -9.56 -14.58
N GLN A 43 1.74 -10.67 -14.07
CA GLN A 43 0.33 -11.03 -14.18
C GLN A 43 -0.43 -10.89 -12.86
N SER A 44 0.07 -10.04 -11.96
CA SER A 44 -0.56 -9.81 -10.66
C SER A 44 -2.04 -9.44 -10.79
N VAL A 45 -2.85 -10.01 -9.92
CA VAL A 45 -4.30 -9.80 -9.91
C VAL A 45 -4.70 -9.01 -8.67
N TRP A 46 -5.40 -7.92 -8.87
CA TRP A 46 -5.91 -7.08 -7.80
C TRP A 46 -7.43 -7.04 -7.79
N ARG A 47 -7.99 -6.99 -6.60
CA ARG A 47 -9.30 -6.37 -6.38
C ARG A 47 -9.07 -5.18 -5.46
N ASN A 48 -9.34 -3.99 -5.96
CA ASN A 48 -9.26 -2.76 -5.16
C ASN A 48 -10.66 -2.20 -5.02
N ARG A 49 -11.22 -2.23 -3.83
CA ARG A 49 -12.65 -1.95 -3.60
C ARG A 49 -13.49 -2.93 -4.44
N ALA A 50 -14.17 -2.46 -5.46
CA ALA A 50 -14.95 -3.29 -6.39
C ALA A 50 -14.31 -3.37 -7.78
N GLU A 51 -13.14 -2.76 -7.98
CA GLU A 51 -12.43 -2.77 -9.27
C GLU A 51 -11.44 -3.92 -9.33
N PHE A 52 -11.47 -4.66 -10.44
CA PHE A 52 -10.49 -5.73 -10.73
C PHE A 52 -9.45 -5.21 -11.70
N VAL A 53 -8.17 -5.46 -11.39
CA VAL A 53 -7.01 -4.97 -12.14
C VAL A 53 -6.07 -6.14 -12.34
N THR A 54 -5.60 -6.37 -13.56
CA THR A 54 -4.70 -7.48 -13.88
C THR A 54 -3.52 -7.02 -14.71
N GLY A 55 -2.31 -7.32 -14.24
CA GLY A 55 -1.06 -7.08 -14.96
C GLY A 55 -0.53 -5.67 -14.85
N HIS A 56 0.73 -5.49 -15.24
CA HIS A 56 1.47 -4.23 -15.03
C HIS A 56 0.83 -3.04 -15.73
N ALA A 57 0.34 -3.20 -16.97
CA ALA A 57 -0.27 -2.08 -17.69
C ALA A 57 -1.52 -1.55 -16.97
N GLU A 58 -2.40 -2.44 -16.53
CA GLU A 58 -3.61 -2.05 -15.80
C GLU A 58 -3.29 -1.48 -14.42
N ILE A 59 -2.27 -2.02 -13.74
CA ILE A 59 -1.81 -1.49 -12.44
C ILE A 59 -1.31 -0.06 -12.60
N ILE A 60 -0.48 0.21 -13.60
CA ILE A 60 0.04 1.55 -13.87
C ILE A 60 -1.10 2.52 -14.17
N GLU A 61 -2.06 2.11 -14.99
CA GLU A 61 -3.24 2.92 -15.30
C GLU A 61 -4.06 3.24 -14.05
N PHE A 62 -4.32 2.23 -13.21
CA PHE A 62 -5.03 2.41 -11.94
C PHE A 62 -4.32 3.41 -11.04
N LEU A 63 -3.01 3.25 -10.83
CA LEU A 63 -2.22 4.11 -9.97
C LEU A 63 -2.14 5.54 -10.51
N THR A 64 -2.03 5.70 -11.81
CA THR A 64 -2.01 7.00 -12.46
C THR A 64 -3.32 7.75 -12.19
N ARG A 65 -4.47 7.08 -12.34
CA ARG A 65 -5.78 7.67 -12.03
C ARG A 65 -5.90 8.02 -10.55
N LYS A 66 -5.46 7.12 -9.69
CA LYS A 66 -5.53 7.31 -8.22
C LYS A 66 -4.76 8.56 -7.80
N PHE A 67 -3.51 8.68 -8.19
CA PHE A 67 -2.67 9.80 -7.76
C PHE A 67 -2.99 11.11 -8.47
N ALA A 68 -3.74 11.07 -9.56
CA ALA A 68 -4.31 12.27 -10.16
C ALA A 68 -5.50 12.84 -9.38
N LYS A 69 -6.15 12.02 -8.55
CA LYS A 69 -7.32 12.41 -7.75
C LYS A 69 -7.02 12.64 -6.28
N GLU A 70 -6.03 11.93 -5.74
CA GLU A 70 -5.71 11.93 -4.31
C GLU A 70 -4.47 12.76 -4.06
N PHE A 71 -4.69 14.02 -3.71
CA PHE A 71 -3.63 14.98 -3.46
C PHE A 71 -3.08 14.85 -2.04
N GLU A 72 -1.79 15.13 -1.88
CA GLU A 72 -1.07 15.08 -0.61
C GLU A 72 -1.19 13.74 0.11
N TYR A 73 -1.26 12.67 -0.65
CA TYR A 73 -1.42 11.29 -0.17
C TYR A 73 -0.32 10.91 0.82
N ARG A 74 -0.74 10.38 1.98
CA ARG A 74 0.12 9.86 3.05
C ARG A 74 -0.46 8.55 3.53
N LEU A 75 0.33 7.49 3.52
CA LEU A 75 -0.10 6.12 3.83
C LEU A 75 0.70 5.56 5.00
N ILE A 76 0.01 4.90 5.92
CA ILE A 76 0.62 4.06 6.97
C ILE A 76 0.02 2.67 6.88
N LYS A 77 0.88 1.65 6.81
CA LYS A 77 0.50 0.24 6.87
C LYS A 77 1.00 -0.40 8.16
N GLU A 78 0.30 -1.44 8.59
CA GLU A 78 0.68 -2.22 9.77
C GLU A 78 0.44 -3.69 9.48
N LEU A 79 1.44 -4.53 9.80
CA LEU A 79 1.31 -5.99 9.69
C LEU A 79 0.21 -6.47 10.64
N TRP A 80 -0.71 -7.28 10.12
CA TRP A 80 -1.74 -7.92 10.93
C TRP A 80 -1.43 -9.40 11.20
N ALA A 81 -1.11 -10.15 10.15
CA ALA A 81 -0.80 -11.58 10.25
C ALA A 81 0.00 -12.03 9.02
N TYR A 82 0.66 -13.15 9.14
CA TYR A 82 1.38 -13.76 8.02
C TYR A 82 1.38 -15.30 8.15
N SER A 83 1.51 -15.98 7.01
CA SER A 83 1.65 -17.43 6.96
C SER A 83 2.18 -17.85 5.59
N GLY A 84 3.36 -18.50 5.55
CA GLY A 84 3.93 -18.95 4.26
C GLY A 84 4.18 -17.79 3.31
N SER A 85 3.44 -17.75 2.20
CA SER A 85 3.51 -16.70 1.19
C SER A 85 2.45 -15.62 1.34
N TYR A 86 1.68 -15.63 2.44
CA TYR A 86 0.55 -14.72 2.69
C TYR A 86 0.91 -13.68 3.74
N ILE A 87 0.46 -12.45 3.52
CA ILE A 87 0.54 -11.37 4.51
C ILE A 87 -0.81 -10.66 4.54
N ALA A 88 -1.36 -10.48 5.75
CA ALA A 88 -2.54 -9.65 5.99
C ALA A 88 -2.10 -8.32 6.59
N VAL A 89 -2.65 -7.23 6.07
CA VAL A 89 -2.24 -5.86 6.39
C VAL A 89 -3.45 -5.02 6.69
N ARG A 90 -3.36 -4.17 7.69
CA ARG A 90 -4.30 -3.05 7.83
C ARG A 90 -3.59 -1.75 7.48
N PHE A 91 -4.33 -0.78 6.98
CA PHE A 91 -3.74 0.50 6.60
C PHE A 91 -4.75 1.63 6.72
N ALA A 92 -4.22 2.85 6.74
CA ALA A 92 -5.00 4.05 6.54
C ALA A 92 -4.17 5.04 5.72
N TYR A 93 -4.85 5.87 4.95
CA TYR A 93 -4.18 6.96 4.26
C TYR A 93 -5.03 8.22 4.29
N GLU A 94 -4.36 9.36 4.30
CA GLU A 94 -4.99 10.68 4.24
C GLU A 94 -4.70 11.32 2.90
N TRP A 95 -5.68 12.03 2.39
CA TRP A 95 -5.62 12.69 1.08
C TRP A 95 -6.72 13.73 0.98
N HIS A 96 -6.60 14.64 0.00
CA HIS A 96 -7.69 15.55 -0.33
C HIS A 96 -7.99 15.50 -1.82
N ASP A 97 -9.22 15.86 -2.20
CA ASP A 97 -9.63 15.97 -3.60
C ASP A 97 -9.20 17.34 -4.18
N ASP A 98 -9.57 17.59 -5.42
CA ASP A 98 -9.27 18.84 -6.14
C ASP A 98 -10.03 20.07 -5.61
N SER A 99 -11.04 19.84 -4.77
CA SER A 99 -11.82 20.90 -4.12
C SER A 99 -11.36 21.16 -2.67
N GLY A 100 -10.31 20.48 -2.22
CA GLY A 100 -9.76 20.65 -0.88
C GLY A 100 -10.50 19.88 0.20
N ASN A 101 -11.36 18.94 -0.15
CA ASN A 101 -12.05 18.07 0.82
C ASN A 101 -11.10 16.96 1.29
N TRP A 102 -10.87 16.88 2.60
CA TRP A 102 -10.00 15.87 3.18
C TRP A 102 -10.74 14.59 3.53
N PHE A 103 -9.99 13.48 3.41
CA PHE A 103 -10.48 12.14 3.74
C PHE A 103 -9.40 11.38 4.49
N ARG A 104 -9.83 10.48 5.39
CA ARG A 104 -9.01 9.37 5.87
C ARG A 104 -9.66 8.09 5.41
N SER A 105 -8.93 7.32 4.64
CA SER A 105 -9.40 6.04 4.09
C SER A 105 -8.80 4.91 4.90
N TYR A 106 -9.66 4.03 5.43
CA TYR A 106 -9.26 2.86 6.22
C TYR A 106 -9.37 1.62 5.36
N GLY A 107 -8.37 0.76 5.41
CA GLY A 107 -8.40 -0.45 4.62
C GLY A 107 -7.77 -1.66 5.29
N ASN A 108 -8.15 -2.82 4.75
CA ASN A 108 -7.55 -4.10 5.06
C ASN A 108 -7.17 -4.75 3.74
N GLU A 109 -5.97 -5.33 3.71
CA GLU A 109 -5.44 -5.99 2.52
C GLU A 109 -5.06 -7.42 2.82
N ASN A 110 -5.27 -8.28 1.82
CA ASN A 110 -4.73 -9.64 1.79
C ASN A 110 -3.74 -9.72 0.64
N TRP A 111 -2.52 -10.14 0.92
CA TRP A 111 -1.44 -10.30 -0.05
C TRP A 111 -1.03 -11.75 -0.18
N GLN A 112 -0.75 -12.17 -1.41
CA GLN A 112 -0.09 -13.44 -1.71
C GLN A 112 1.09 -13.16 -2.63
N PHE A 113 2.24 -13.77 -2.32
CA PHE A 113 3.49 -13.55 -3.05
C PHE A 113 3.93 -14.77 -3.84
N ASP A 114 4.57 -14.53 -4.97
CA ASP A 114 5.32 -15.56 -5.71
C ASP A 114 6.65 -15.84 -5.00
N GLU A 115 7.29 -16.94 -5.35
CA GLU A 115 8.57 -17.36 -4.76
C GLU A 115 9.69 -16.33 -4.95
N ASP A 116 9.60 -15.50 -5.99
CA ASP A 116 10.58 -14.44 -6.28
C ASP A 116 10.37 -13.16 -5.45
N GLY A 117 9.40 -13.16 -4.56
CA GLY A 117 9.12 -12.03 -3.68
C GLY A 117 8.21 -10.96 -4.26
N ARG A 118 7.68 -11.16 -5.47
CA ARG A 118 6.70 -10.23 -6.05
C ARG A 118 5.28 -10.63 -5.67
N MET A 119 4.45 -9.63 -5.46
CA MET A 119 3.04 -9.87 -5.07
C MET A 119 2.22 -10.32 -6.27
N ALA A 120 1.64 -11.51 -6.16
CA ALA A 120 0.81 -12.12 -7.21
C ALA A 120 -0.67 -11.77 -7.06
N VAL A 121 -1.15 -11.62 -5.81
CA VAL A 121 -2.57 -11.33 -5.53
C VAL A 121 -2.66 -10.25 -4.46
N ARG A 122 -3.53 -9.29 -4.70
CA ARG A 122 -3.84 -8.25 -3.72
C ARG A 122 -5.35 -8.03 -3.68
N HIS A 123 -5.94 -8.20 -2.51
CA HIS A 123 -7.34 -7.85 -2.26
C HIS A 123 -7.38 -6.74 -1.23
N ALA A 124 -7.96 -5.60 -1.58
CA ALA A 124 -8.06 -4.45 -0.71
C ALA A 124 -9.51 -3.98 -0.57
N SER A 125 -9.97 -3.98 0.67
CA SER A 125 -11.28 -3.42 1.05
C SER A 125 -11.03 -2.11 1.77
N ILE A 126 -11.70 -1.02 1.34
CA ILE A 126 -11.39 0.35 1.78
C ILE A 126 -12.68 1.11 2.07
N ASN A 127 -12.71 1.83 3.19
CA ASN A 127 -13.78 2.73 3.58
C ASN A 127 -13.23 4.15 3.70
N ASP A 128 -13.92 5.12 3.11
CA ASP A 128 -13.54 6.52 3.17
C ASP A 128 -14.30 7.25 4.27
N LEU A 129 -13.58 8.03 5.08
CA LEU A 129 -14.15 8.90 6.09
C LEU A 129 -13.83 10.35 5.73
N PRO A 130 -14.83 11.19 5.45
CA PRO A 130 -14.59 12.64 5.34
C PRO A 130 -14.09 13.19 6.67
N ILE A 131 -13.03 13.98 6.63
CA ILE A 131 -12.45 14.63 7.81
C ILE A 131 -12.24 16.12 7.52
N ARG A 132 -12.07 16.90 8.60
CA ARG A 132 -11.59 18.27 8.47
C ARG A 132 -10.06 18.26 8.33
N ALA A 133 -9.50 19.27 7.68
CA ALA A 133 -8.04 19.41 7.60
C ALA A 133 -7.38 19.41 8.98
N SER A 134 -8.06 19.97 10.00
CA SER A 134 -7.59 19.99 11.38
C SER A 134 -7.58 18.62 12.07
N GLU A 135 -8.25 17.61 11.48
CA GLU A 135 -8.31 16.25 12.01
C GLU A 135 -7.24 15.33 11.43
N ARG A 136 -6.39 15.84 10.56
CA ARG A 136 -5.27 15.08 9.98
C ARG A 136 -4.32 14.62 11.08
N LYS A 137 -3.83 13.39 10.92
CA LYS A 137 -2.88 12.77 11.86
C LYS A 137 -1.55 12.39 11.17
N PHE A 138 -1.49 12.42 9.85
CA PHE A 138 -0.34 11.99 9.07
C PHE A 138 0.44 13.24 8.63
N HIS A 139 1.50 13.55 9.39
CA HIS A 139 2.27 14.79 9.24
C HIS A 139 3.75 14.49 8.95
N TRP A 140 4.08 14.37 7.69
CA TRP A 140 5.48 14.34 7.22
C TRP A 140 5.54 14.93 5.81
N PRO A 141 6.74 15.37 5.35
CA PRO A 141 6.89 15.80 3.97
C PRO A 141 6.53 14.69 2.99
N GLN A 142 6.12 15.05 1.78
CA GLN A 142 5.74 14.09 0.76
C GLN A 142 6.81 13.02 0.57
N GLY A 143 6.38 11.77 0.44
CA GLY A 143 7.24 10.61 0.26
C GLY A 143 7.25 9.69 1.47
N ARG A 144 8.39 9.04 1.71
CA ARG A 144 8.54 8.03 2.75
C ARG A 144 8.26 8.59 4.15
N ARG A 145 7.44 7.87 4.91
CA ARG A 145 7.18 8.22 6.33
C ARG A 145 8.48 8.12 7.13
N PRO A 146 8.84 9.13 7.93
CA PRO A 146 10.01 9.05 8.82
C PRO A 146 9.87 7.89 9.82
N ASP A 147 11.00 7.28 10.20
CA ASP A 147 11.00 6.13 11.12
C ASP A 147 10.48 6.49 12.51
N ASP A 148 10.61 7.75 12.92
CA ASP A 148 10.12 8.25 14.22
C ASP A 148 8.67 8.73 14.20
N HIS A 149 8.01 8.73 13.03
CA HIS A 149 6.58 9.05 12.96
C HIS A 149 5.76 7.86 13.48
N LEU A 150 4.77 8.15 14.32
CA LEU A 150 3.91 7.14 14.91
C LEU A 150 3.20 6.28 13.86
N GLY A 151 3.04 4.99 14.15
CA GLY A 151 2.24 4.07 13.34
C GLY A 151 0.76 4.11 13.72
N LEU A 152 -0.04 3.27 13.06
CA LEU A 152 -1.50 3.29 13.23
C LEU A 152 -1.93 3.03 14.68
N SER A 153 -1.41 1.98 15.29
CA SER A 153 -1.78 1.63 16.68
C SER A 153 -1.46 2.75 17.65
N ALA A 154 -0.30 3.38 17.51
CA ALA A 154 0.12 4.49 18.36
C ALA A 154 -0.72 5.75 18.13
N LEU A 155 -1.27 5.92 16.93
CA LEU A 155 -2.18 7.03 16.61
C LEU A 155 -3.63 6.76 17.03
N GLY A 156 -3.93 5.56 17.52
CA GLY A 156 -5.27 5.15 17.90
C GLY A 156 -6.19 4.84 16.71
N LEU A 157 -5.60 4.47 15.60
CA LEU A 157 -6.32 4.17 14.37
C LEU A 157 -6.40 2.68 14.09
#